data_116149ee6043ee7cf5e1e04021fc816a
#
_entry.id   116149ee6043ee7cf5e1e04021fc816a
#
_cell.length_a   1.000
_cell.length_b   1.000
_cell.length_c   1.000
_cell.angle_alpha   90.00
_cell.angle_beta   90.00
_cell.angle_gamma   90.00
#
_symmetry.space_group_name_H-M   'P 1'
#
loop_
_entity.id
_entity.type
_entity.pdbx_description
1 polymer ?
#
loop_
_entity_poly.entity_id
_entity_poly.type
_entity_poly.pdbx_seq_one_letter_code
_entity_poly.pdbx_strand_id
1 'polypeptide(L)'
;MRYGITLEHGGWVVRDSITGEIVSHPATSEETQRIVAEWNARCVTRPVDPPIKVDGWGPAGELTLWLMAEDGWWGLVASKQGVRWIRAEDLRRSPAEG
;
A
#
# COMPACT_ATOMS: atom_id res chain seq x y z
N MET A 1 -6.50 2.71 2.00
CA MET A 1 -5.96 3.68 1.04
C MET A 1 -4.49 3.91 1.28
N ARG A 2 -3.75 4.27 0.24
CA ARG A 2 -2.30 4.43 0.36
C ARG A 2 -1.89 5.59 1.27
N TYR A 3 -2.54 6.73 1.10
CA TYR A 3 -2.18 7.94 1.85
C TYR A 3 -3.14 8.16 3.00
N GLY A 4 -2.60 8.48 4.15
CA GLY A 4 -3.38 8.72 5.35
C GLY A 4 -3.00 10.01 6.05
N ILE A 5 -3.88 10.46 6.93
CA ILE A 5 -3.72 11.67 7.71
C ILE A 5 -3.27 11.29 9.11
N THR A 6 -2.21 11.93 9.60
CA THR A 6 -1.79 11.78 10.99
C THR A 6 -1.49 13.14 11.57
N LEU A 7 -1.59 13.24 12.89
CA LEU A 7 -1.22 14.44 13.63
C LEU A 7 0.05 14.13 14.39
N GLU A 8 1.15 14.74 13.99
CA GLU A 8 2.46 14.50 14.59
C GLU A 8 3.15 15.80 14.92
N HIS A 9 3.76 15.87 16.08
CA HIS A 9 4.47 17.06 16.56
C HIS A 9 3.64 18.35 16.49
N GLY A 10 2.34 18.22 16.75
CA GLY A 10 1.45 19.37 16.76
C GLY A 10 1.01 19.86 15.38
N GLY A 11 1.32 19.12 14.33
CA GLY A 11 0.97 19.49 12.95
C GLY A 11 0.36 18.35 12.16
N TRP A 12 -0.34 18.71 11.10
CA TRP A 12 -0.92 17.72 10.18
C TRP A 12 0.14 17.21 9.24
N VAL A 13 0.15 15.89 9.01
CA VAL A 13 1.03 15.27 8.01
C VAL A 13 0.24 14.28 7.17
N VAL A 14 0.66 14.14 5.91
CA VAL A 14 0.20 13.09 5.02
C VAL A 14 1.30 12.03 4.97
N ARG A 15 0.95 10.81 5.34
CA ARG A 15 1.90 9.70 5.38
C ARG A 15 1.53 8.66 4.34
N ASP A 16 2.56 8.16 3.65
CA ASP A 16 2.42 7.05 2.71
C ASP A 16 2.47 5.74 3.51
N SER A 17 1.38 4.99 3.50
CA SER A 17 1.30 3.72 4.25
C SER A 17 2.17 2.61 3.65
N ILE A 18 2.57 2.73 2.40
CA ILE A 18 3.46 1.75 1.77
C ILE A 18 4.91 1.94 2.21
N THR A 19 5.40 3.18 2.13
CA THR A 19 6.80 3.49 2.46
C THR A 19 7.00 3.89 3.91
N GLY A 20 5.94 4.32 4.59
CA GLY A 20 6.01 4.86 5.95
C GLY A 20 6.52 6.30 6.01
N GLU A 21 6.79 6.92 4.88
CA GLU A 21 7.34 8.27 4.82
C GLU A 21 6.27 9.35 4.90
N ILE A 22 6.65 10.48 5.49
CA ILE A 22 5.83 11.68 5.46
C ILE A 22 6.05 12.32 4.09
N VAL A 23 4.97 12.52 3.35
CA VAL A 23 5.04 13.03 1.98
C VAL A 23 4.53 14.47 1.84
N SER A 24 3.87 15.01 2.87
CA SER A 24 3.41 16.39 2.86
C SER A 24 3.17 16.90 4.28
N HIS A 25 3.35 18.20 4.47
CA HIS A 25 3.08 18.92 5.73
C HIS A 25 2.07 20.05 5.47
N PRO A 26 0.77 19.73 5.28
CA PRO A 26 -0.23 20.78 5.02
C PRO A 26 -0.46 21.66 6.25
N ALA A 27 -0.88 22.88 6.00
CA ALA A 27 -1.09 23.86 7.06
C ALA A 27 -2.42 23.69 7.80
N THR A 28 -3.44 23.17 7.13
CA THR A 28 -4.79 23.03 7.70
C THR A 28 -5.34 21.63 7.52
N SER A 29 -6.34 21.26 8.31
CA SER A 29 -6.99 19.97 8.17
C SER A 29 -7.75 19.85 6.85
N GLU A 30 -8.33 20.94 6.36
CA GLU A 30 -9.04 20.95 5.08
C GLU A 30 -8.10 20.68 3.91
N GLU A 31 -6.93 21.32 3.92
CA GLU A 31 -5.90 21.09 2.92
C GLU A 31 -5.39 19.64 2.98
N THR A 32 -5.21 19.11 4.19
CA THR A 32 -4.79 17.72 4.41
C THR A 32 -5.79 16.75 3.78
N GLN A 33 -7.07 16.94 4.04
CA GLN A 33 -8.12 16.09 3.49
C GLN A 33 -8.16 16.15 1.97
N ARG A 34 -7.99 17.33 1.39
CA ARG A 34 -7.96 17.51 -0.05
C ARG A 34 -6.78 16.78 -0.70
N ILE A 35 -5.59 16.92 -0.12
CA ILE A 35 -4.39 16.25 -0.62
C ILE A 35 -4.56 14.74 -0.59
N VAL A 36 -5.03 14.20 0.54
CA VAL A 36 -5.25 12.77 0.69
C VAL A 36 -6.27 12.26 -0.32
N ALA A 37 -7.37 12.98 -0.51
CA ALA A 37 -8.40 12.60 -1.47
C ALA A 37 -7.86 12.60 -2.91
N GLU A 38 -7.12 13.64 -3.30
CA GLU A 38 -6.54 13.72 -4.64
C GLU A 38 -5.51 12.62 -4.90
N TRP A 39 -4.61 12.39 -3.95
CA TRP A 39 -3.55 11.42 -4.13
C TRP A 39 -4.08 9.99 -4.13
N ASN A 40 -5.04 9.70 -3.26
CA ASN A 40 -5.69 8.38 -3.26
C ASN A 40 -6.51 8.14 -4.53
N ALA A 41 -7.10 9.18 -5.11
CA ALA A 41 -7.86 9.07 -6.34
C ALA A 41 -6.98 8.68 -7.54
N ARG A 42 -5.68 8.91 -7.47
CA ARG A 42 -4.72 8.50 -8.52
C ARG A 42 -4.30 7.04 -8.39
N CYS A 43 -4.69 6.39 -7.31
CA CYS A 43 -4.38 4.98 -7.09
C CYS A 43 -5.58 4.14 -7.49
N VAL A 44 -5.33 3.05 -8.21
CA VAL A 44 -6.36 2.11 -8.62
C VAL A 44 -6.10 0.79 -7.93
N THR A 45 -7.11 0.24 -7.27
CA THR A 45 -6.99 -1.07 -6.61
C THR A 45 -7.76 -2.12 -7.37
N ARG A 46 -7.21 -3.34 -7.39
CA ARG A 46 -7.85 -4.52 -7.98
C ARG A 46 -7.72 -5.70 -7.04
N PRO A 47 -8.84 -6.24 -6.54
CA PRO A 47 -8.76 -7.43 -5.70
C PRO A 47 -8.29 -8.64 -6.51
N VAL A 48 -7.57 -9.51 -5.85
CA VAL A 48 -7.12 -10.78 -6.42
C VAL A 48 -7.97 -11.87 -5.80
N ASP A 49 -8.86 -12.45 -6.59
CA ASP A 49 -9.81 -13.46 -6.11
C ASP A 49 -9.86 -14.63 -7.10
N PRO A 50 -9.47 -15.84 -6.70
CA PRO A 50 -8.93 -16.19 -5.38
C PRO A 50 -7.51 -15.66 -5.17
N PRO A 51 -7.07 -15.49 -3.93
CA PRO A 51 -5.70 -15.05 -3.63
C PRO A 51 -4.66 -16.00 -4.24
N ILE A 52 -3.54 -15.43 -4.67
CA ILE A 52 -2.48 -16.18 -5.32
C ILE A 52 -1.32 -16.36 -4.33
N LYS A 53 -0.82 -17.58 -4.19
CA LYS A 53 0.34 -17.85 -3.37
C LYS A 53 1.59 -17.27 -4.00
N VAL A 54 2.32 -16.48 -3.24
CA VAL A 54 3.52 -15.80 -3.69
C VAL A 54 4.64 -15.90 -2.67
N ASP A 55 5.87 -15.78 -3.14
CA ASP A 55 7.03 -15.63 -2.28
C ASP A 55 7.25 -14.13 -2.07
N GLY A 56 7.85 -13.77 -0.94
CA GLY A 56 8.23 -12.39 -0.67
C GLY A 56 7.89 -11.90 0.72
N TRP A 57 6.95 -12.53 1.39
CA TRP A 57 6.60 -12.15 2.75
C TRP A 57 6.21 -13.39 3.55
N GLY A 58 7.20 -13.98 4.21
CA GLY A 58 6.98 -15.12 5.08
C GLY A 58 6.46 -16.36 4.36
N PRO A 59 6.35 -17.46 5.08
CA PRO A 59 5.77 -18.67 4.53
C PRO A 59 4.28 -18.52 4.28
N ALA A 60 3.80 -19.10 3.20
CA ALA A 60 2.39 -19.09 2.83
C ALA A 60 1.81 -17.68 2.62
N GLY A 61 2.61 -16.77 2.07
CA GLY A 61 2.12 -15.45 1.67
C GLY A 61 1.12 -15.55 0.54
N GLU A 62 0.06 -14.74 0.60
CA GLU A 62 -0.97 -14.70 -0.42
C GLU A 62 -1.18 -13.28 -0.92
N LEU A 63 -1.11 -13.11 -2.23
CA LEU A 63 -1.41 -11.84 -2.87
C LEU A 63 -2.93 -11.65 -2.90
N THR A 64 -3.41 -10.60 -2.26
CA THR A 64 -4.84 -10.37 -2.09
C THR A 64 -5.36 -9.14 -2.84
N LEU A 65 -4.48 -8.20 -3.16
CA LEU A 65 -4.87 -6.94 -3.77
C LEU A 65 -3.72 -6.36 -4.58
N TRP A 66 -4.03 -5.82 -5.75
CA TRP A 66 -3.11 -4.98 -6.51
C TRP A 66 -3.44 -3.51 -6.31
N LEU A 67 -2.43 -2.69 -6.20
CA LEU A 67 -2.56 -1.24 -6.21
C LEU A 67 -1.67 -0.68 -7.32
N MET A 68 -2.27 0.07 -8.24
CA MET A 68 -1.54 0.78 -9.28
C MET A 68 -1.47 2.26 -8.90
N ALA A 69 -0.27 2.81 -8.91
CA ALA A 69 -0.02 4.21 -8.61
C ALA A 69 0.99 4.77 -9.60
N GLU A 70 1.32 6.06 -9.48
CA GLU A 70 2.28 6.70 -10.38
C GLU A 70 3.66 6.05 -10.37
N ASP A 71 4.05 5.48 -9.24
CA ASP A 71 5.34 4.80 -9.07
C ASP A 71 5.29 3.31 -9.43
N GLY A 72 4.18 2.84 -10.00
CA GLY A 72 4.05 1.47 -10.50
C GLY A 72 3.05 0.63 -9.73
N TRP A 73 3.17 -0.67 -9.86
CA TRP A 73 2.27 -1.63 -9.23
C TRP A 73 2.83 -2.14 -7.91
N TRP A 74 1.94 -2.23 -6.93
CA TRP A 74 2.22 -2.81 -5.62
C TRP A 74 1.23 -3.93 -5.34
N GLY A 75 1.70 -5.00 -4.72
CA GLY A 75 0.84 -6.09 -4.28
C GLY A 75 0.75 -6.12 -2.76
N LEU A 76 -0.46 -6.30 -2.24
CA LEU A 76 -0.67 -6.51 -0.80
C LEU A 76 -0.61 -8.01 -0.53
N VAL A 77 0.39 -8.42 0.24
CA VAL A 77 0.63 -9.82 0.57
C VAL A 77 0.30 -10.05 2.03
N ALA A 78 -0.59 -10.99 2.28
CA ALA A 78 -0.99 -11.39 3.63
C ALA A 78 -0.34 -12.73 3.99
N SER A 79 0.11 -12.85 5.23
CA SER A 79 0.66 -14.09 5.76
C SER A 79 0.36 -14.18 7.25
N LYS A 80 0.81 -15.25 7.89
CA LYS A 80 0.69 -15.39 9.34
C LYS A 80 1.45 -14.30 10.10
N GLN A 81 2.41 -13.66 9.46
CA GLN A 81 3.21 -12.59 10.05
C GLN A 81 2.57 -11.21 9.89
N GLY A 82 1.46 -11.11 9.16
CA GLY A 82 0.76 -9.87 8.92
C GLY A 82 0.60 -9.57 7.43
N VAL A 83 0.46 -8.30 7.09
CA VAL A 83 0.31 -7.86 5.71
C VAL A 83 1.45 -6.91 5.34
N ARG A 84 1.85 -6.95 4.08
CA ARG A 84 2.92 -6.10 3.59
C ARG A 84 2.69 -5.74 2.12
N TRP A 85 3.03 -4.49 1.76
CA TRP A 85 3.06 -4.07 0.37
C TRP A 85 4.41 -4.41 -0.24
N ILE A 86 4.39 -5.06 -1.40
CA ILE A 86 5.60 -5.48 -2.11
C ILE A 86 5.47 -5.02 -3.56
N ARG A 87 6.55 -4.46 -4.12
CA ARG A 87 6.55 -4.07 -5.52
C ARG A 87 6.28 -5.26 -6.41
N ALA A 88 5.51 -5.05 -7.48
CA ALA A 88 5.15 -6.13 -8.40
C ALA A 88 6.38 -6.83 -8.97
N GLU A 89 7.45 -6.09 -9.24
CA GLU A 89 8.69 -6.63 -9.77
C GLU A 89 9.43 -7.54 -8.80
N ASP A 90 9.15 -7.39 -7.50
CA ASP A 90 9.75 -8.23 -6.45
C ASP A 90 8.88 -9.40 -6.06
N LEU A 91 7.66 -9.48 -6.57
CA LEU A 91 6.75 -10.58 -6.31
C LEU A 91 7.03 -11.74 -7.25
N ARG A 92 7.03 -12.94 -6.71
CA ARG A 92 7.17 -14.15 -7.49
C ARG A 92 6.10 -15.14 -7.09
N ARG A 93 5.46 -15.76 -8.09
CA ARG A 93 4.50 -16.81 -7.82
C ARG A 93 5.23 -17.97 -7.16
N SER A 94 4.65 -18.52 -6.11
CA SER A 94 5.25 -19.65 -5.40
C SER A 94 5.28 -20.87 -6.32
N PRO A 95 6.45 -21.50 -6.52
CA PRO A 95 6.55 -22.68 -7.37
C PRO A 95 6.10 -23.97 -6.68
N ALA A 96 5.96 -23.93 -5.36
CA ALA A 96 5.71 -25.12 -4.58
C ALA A 96 4.38 -25.80 -4.89
N GLU A 97 3.47 -25.06 -5.45
CA GLU A 97 2.11 -25.51 -5.73
C GLU A 97 1.93 -25.93 -7.18
N GLY A 98 3.01 -26.13 -7.83
CA GLY A 98 2.95 -26.62 -9.19
C GLY A 98 2.17 -27.90 -9.26
#